data_12126d355ad70cb04766b79dfb35ce73
#
_entry.id   12126d355ad70cb04766b79dfb35ce73
#
_cell.length_a   1.000
_cell.length_b   1.000
_cell.length_c   1.000
_cell.angle_alpha   90.00
_cell.angle_beta   90.00
_cell.angle_gamma   90.00
#
_symmetry.space_group_name_H-M   'P 1'
#
loop_
_entity.id
_entity.type
_entity.pdbx_description
1 polymer ?
#
loop_
_entity_poly.entity_id
_entity_poly.type
_entity_poly.pdbx_seq_one_letter_code
_entity_poly.pdbx_strand_id
1 'polypeptide(L)'
;METKSHLNRTVQKLDRLSPRLRWRLLTWAFGRSVRFVRTAGVRFEDLTEERALLHIPNRKRVQNHIGSVHATAMALLAETASGAVLGMNVPDDRVPLLKSMQVDYLKRAKGDLRAEATLDAVARTRIREEEKGEIVVPVKVTDESGEQPIQCRMLWAWVPKFRR
;
A
#
# COMPACT_ATOMS: atom_id res chain seq x y z
N MET A 1 5.77 -14.00 22.27
CA MET A 1 6.60 -12.86 21.79
C MET A 1 6.05 -12.48 20.42
N GLU A 2 5.42 -11.32 20.31
CA GLU A 2 4.81 -10.88 19.05
C GLU A 2 5.91 -10.62 18.01
N THR A 3 6.04 -11.46 17.02
CA THR A 3 7.04 -11.31 15.95
C THR A 3 6.59 -10.22 14.98
N LYS A 4 6.99 -8.98 15.27
CA LYS A 4 6.76 -7.85 14.37
C LYS A 4 7.44 -8.09 13.02
N SER A 5 6.78 -7.72 11.93
CA SER A 5 7.35 -7.82 10.58
C SER A 5 8.61 -6.96 10.41
N HIS A 6 9.47 -7.32 9.45
CA HIS A 6 10.65 -6.52 9.11
C HIS A 6 10.28 -5.09 8.73
N LEU A 7 9.18 -4.92 7.98
CA LEU A 7 8.66 -3.60 7.60
C LEU A 7 8.27 -2.78 8.84
N ASN A 8 7.56 -3.40 9.78
CA ASN A 8 7.15 -2.76 11.04
C ASN A 8 8.37 -2.28 11.83
N ARG A 9 9.36 -3.16 12.04
CA ARG A 9 10.61 -2.77 12.71
C ARG A 9 11.35 -1.64 12.00
N THR A 10 11.34 -1.62 10.67
CA THR A 10 11.95 -0.55 9.88
C THR A 10 11.23 0.77 10.10
N VAL A 11 9.90 0.78 10.04
CA VAL A 11 9.07 1.97 10.26
C VAL A 11 9.31 2.52 11.68
N GLN A 12 9.30 1.65 12.70
CA GLN A 12 9.55 2.07 14.11
C GLN A 12 10.95 2.70 14.32
N LYS A 13 11.99 2.22 13.62
CA LYS A 13 13.31 2.86 13.67
C LYS A 13 13.29 4.28 13.12
N LEU A 14 12.40 4.57 12.18
CA LEU A 14 12.26 5.89 11.58
C LEU A 14 11.38 6.85 12.40
N ASP A 15 10.69 6.36 13.44
CA ASP A 15 9.80 7.19 14.29
C ASP A 15 10.53 8.30 15.04
N ARG A 16 11.85 8.18 15.22
CA ARG A 16 12.71 9.19 15.86
C ARG A 16 13.02 10.38 14.94
N LEU A 17 12.70 10.28 13.66
CA LEU A 17 12.97 11.32 12.67
C LEU A 17 11.78 12.26 12.54
N SER A 18 12.04 13.50 12.03
CA SER A 18 10.95 14.40 11.68
C SER A 18 10.03 13.75 10.63
N PRO A 19 8.71 14.03 10.65
CA PRO A 19 7.76 13.38 9.74
C PRO A 19 8.17 13.47 8.27
N ARG A 20 8.66 14.64 7.82
CA ARG A 20 9.09 14.83 6.42
C ARG A 20 10.25 13.90 6.03
N LEU A 21 11.24 13.75 6.92
CA LEU A 21 12.40 12.89 6.65
C LEU A 21 12.02 11.42 6.73
N ARG A 22 11.19 11.03 7.71
CA ARG A 22 10.66 9.67 7.88
C ARG A 22 10.02 9.17 6.59
N TRP A 23 9.06 9.89 6.04
CA TRP A 23 8.32 9.45 4.86
C TRP A 23 9.18 9.45 3.59
N ARG A 24 10.11 10.38 3.46
CA ARG A 24 11.07 10.36 2.34
C ARG A 24 11.98 9.13 2.37
N LEU A 25 12.52 8.78 3.53
CA LEU A 25 13.37 7.61 3.70
C LEU A 25 12.58 6.32 3.51
N LEU A 26 11.36 6.22 4.05
CA LEU A 26 10.49 5.07 3.85
C LEU A 26 10.15 4.89 2.36
N THR A 27 9.76 5.96 1.67
CA THR A 27 9.48 5.96 0.23
C THR A 27 10.69 5.47 -0.57
N TRP A 28 11.88 5.96 -0.23
CA TRP A 28 13.12 5.54 -0.88
C TRP A 28 13.42 4.06 -0.62
N ALA A 29 13.37 3.62 0.64
CA ALA A 29 13.65 2.24 1.02
C ALA A 29 12.66 1.25 0.40
N PHE A 30 11.36 1.56 0.45
CA PHE A 30 10.32 0.75 -0.17
C PHE A 30 10.48 0.68 -1.69
N GLY A 31 10.79 1.81 -2.34
CA GLY A 31 11.03 1.89 -3.78
C GLY A 31 12.28 1.13 -4.26
N ARG A 32 13.22 0.80 -3.35
CA ARG A 32 14.34 -0.12 -3.69
C ARG A 32 13.87 -1.56 -3.80
N SER A 33 12.91 -1.95 -2.96
CA SER A 33 12.35 -3.31 -2.95
C SER A 33 11.29 -3.47 -4.05
N VAL A 34 10.43 -2.47 -4.23
CA VAL A 34 9.35 -2.47 -5.23
C VAL A 34 9.65 -1.41 -6.29
N ARG A 35 10.42 -1.80 -7.30
CA ARG A 35 10.95 -0.87 -8.33
C ARG A 35 9.85 -0.14 -9.11
N PHE A 36 8.72 -0.78 -9.38
CA PHE A 36 7.63 -0.18 -10.13
C PHE A 36 6.96 0.96 -9.36
N VAL A 37 6.81 0.83 -8.05
CA VAL A 37 6.35 1.90 -7.14
C VAL A 37 7.24 3.14 -7.24
N ARG A 38 8.57 2.94 -7.27
CA ARG A 38 9.54 4.03 -7.47
C ARG A 38 9.40 4.68 -8.85
N THR A 39 9.27 3.88 -9.91
CA THR A 39 9.10 4.37 -11.29
C THR A 39 7.85 5.23 -11.40
N ALA A 40 6.74 4.79 -10.82
CA ALA A 40 5.50 5.56 -10.79
C ALA A 40 5.59 6.81 -9.89
N GLY A 41 6.51 6.83 -8.93
CA GLY A 41 6.71 7.94 -8.00
C GLY A 41 5.68 8.00 -6.89
N VAL A 42 5.16 6.85 -6.49
CA VAL A 42 4.31 6.70 -5.31
C VAL A 42 5.10 7.07 -4.06
N ARG A 43 4.47 7.76 -3.11
CA ARG A 43 5.08 8.26 -1.89
C ARG A 43 4.24 7.86 -0.69
N PHE A 44 4.91 7.54 0.41
CA PHE A 44 4.25 7.35 1.70
C PHE A 44 3.99 8.70 2.37
N GLU A 45 2.77 8.88 2.89
CA GLU A 45 2.36 9.99 3.73
C GLU A 45 2.07 9.50 5.17
N ASP A 46 1.68 8.23 5.33
CA ASP A 46 1.55 7.56 6.62
C ASP A 46 1.65 6.03 6.48
N LEU A 47 2.20 5.36 7.49
CA LEU A 47 2.22 3.90 7.57
C LEU A 47 2.31 3.44 9.03
N THR A 48 1.25 2.77 9.45
CA THR A 48 1.12 2.12 10.77
C THR A 48 0.64 0.68 10.59
N GLU A 49 0.46 -0.06 11.67
CA GLU A 49 -0.17 -1.39 11.62
C GLU A 49 -1.64 -1.33 11.21
N GLU A 50 -2.30 -0.20 11.40
CA GLU A 50 -3.73 0.00 11.17
C GLU A 50 -4.03 0.65 9.83
N ARG A 51 -3.10 1.48 9.34
CA ARG A 51 -3.34 2.35 8.20
C ARG A 51 -2.10 2.54 7.34
N ALA A 52 -2.32 2.58 6.03
CA ALA A 52 -1.35 3.10 5.06
C ALA A 52 -1.99 4.22 4.26
N LEU A 53 -1.34 5.38 4.19
CA LEU A 53 -1.72 6.50 3.35
C LEU A 53 -0.61 6.79 2.35
N LEU A 54 -0.91 6.63 1.08
CA LEU A 54 0.02 6.81 -0.03
C LEU A 54 -0.51 7.85 -1.02
N HIS A 55 0.42 8.49 -1.71
CA HIS A 55 0.16 9.55 -2.67
C HIS A 55 0.88 9.28 -3.99
N ILE A 56 0.22 9.52 -5.11
CA ILE A 56 0.82 9.54 -6.43
C ILE A 56 0.55 10.89 -7.11
N PRO A 57 1.60 11.68 -7.44
CA PRO A 57 1.43 12.95 -8.12
C PRO A 57 1.09 12.76 -9.60
N ASN A 58 0.16 13.57 -10.11
CA ASN A 58 -0.21 13.58 -11.52
C ASN A 58 0.90 14.21 -12.38
N ARG A 59 1.90 13.42 -12.75
CA ARG A 59 3.04 13.86 -13.59
C ARG A 59 3.08 13.09 -14.91
N LYS A 60 3.71 13.64 -15.92
CA LYS A 60 3.81 13.08 -17.29
C LYS A 60 4.09 11.57 -17.33
N ARG A 61 4.97 11.06 -16.45
CA ARG A 61 5.36 9.64 -16.42
C ARG A 61 4.25 8.69 -15.99
N VAL A 62 3.17 9.18 -15.36
CA VAL A 62 2.01 8.39 -14.93
C VAL A 62 0.71 8.83 -15.57
N GLN A 63 0.77 9.77 -16.51
CA GLN A 63 -0.41 10.26 -17.22
C GLN A 63 -0.83 9.32 -18.34
N ASN A 64 -2.13 9.28 -18.60
CA ASN A 64 -2.70 8.77 -19.82
C ASN A 64 -2.75 9.86 -20.91
N HIS A 65 -3.30 9.51 -22.08
CA HIS A 65 -3.43 10.40 -23.23
C HIS A 65 -4.31 11.65 -23.01
N ILE A 66 -5.11 11.68 -21.94
CA ILE A 66 -5.98 12.82 -21.59
C ILE A 66 -5.44 13.63 -20.40
N GLY A 67 -4.18 13.39 -19.97
CA GLY A 67 -3.52 14.15 -18.91
C GLY A 67 -3.96 13.83 -17.48
N SER A 68 -4.73 12.76 -17.28
CA SER A 68 -5.08 12.24 -15.95
C SER A 68 -4.11 11.13 -15.54
N VAL A 69 -4.05 10.79 -14.25
CA VAL A 69 -3.32 9.60 -13.79
C VAL A 69 -3.84 8.38 -14.53
N HIS A 70 -2.93 7.58 -15.08
CA HIS A 70 -3.26 6.38 -15.87
C HIS A 70 -4.00 5.34 -15.02
N ALA A 71 -4.93 4.60 -15.64
CA ALA A 71 -5.72 3.56 -14.99
C ALA A 71 -4.85 2.56 -14.19
N THR A 72 -3.78 2.04 -14.80
CA THR A 72 -2.86 1.11 -14.12
C THR A 72 -2.08 1.75 -12.98
N ALA A 73 -1.80 3.06 -13.02
CA ALA A 73 -1.15 3.76 -11.93
C ALA A 73 -2.10 3.98 -10.73
N MET A 74 -3.41 4.13 -10.98
CA MET A 74 -4.43 4.12 -9.92
C MET A 74 -4.52 2.75 -9.25
N ALA A 75 -4.52 1.67 -10.04
CA ALA A 75 -4.51 0.30 -9.54
C ALA A 75 -3.23 0.00 -8.73
N LEU A 76 -2.06 0.42 -9.22
CA LEU A 76 -0.78 0.30 -8.50
C LEU A 76 -0.81 1.03 -7.16
N LEU A 77 -1.41 2.24 -7.11
CA LEU A 77 -1.51 3.00 -5.87
C LEU A 77 -2.34 2.27 -4.82
N ALA A 78 -3.51 1.72 -5.22
CA ALA A 78 -4.39 0.96 -4.34
C ALA A 78 -3.75 -0.37 -3.89
N GLU A 79 -3.11 -1.08 -4.81
CA GLU A 79 -2.36 -2.31 -4.53
C GLU A 79 -1.24 -2.03 -3.53
N THR A 80 -0.43 -1.00 -3.76
CA THR A 80 0.69 -0.66 -2.89
C THR A 80 0.22 -0.27 -1.49
N ALA A 81 -0.85 0.50 -1.35
CA ALA A 81 -1.38 0.91 -0.05
C ALA A 81 -1.90 -0.31 0.74
N SER A 82 -2.71 -1.16 0.10
CA SER A 82 -3.25 -2.37 0.73
C SER A 82 -2.16 -3.38 1.07
N GLY A 83 -1.17 -3.56 0.21
CA GLY A 83 -0.02 -4.43 0.45
C GLY A 83 0.90 -3.91 1.56
N ALA A 84 1.07 -2.59 1.68
CA ALA A 84 1.90 -1.98 2.71
C ALA A 84 1.30 -2.17 4.12
N VAL A 85 0.01 -1.89 4.33
CA VAL A 85 -0.64 -2.11 5.63
C VAL A 85 -0.69 -3.59 6.00
N LEU A 86 -0.90 -4.48 5.02
CA LEU A 86 -0.81 -5.92 5.23
C LEU A 86 0.61 -6.32 5.66
N GLY A 87 1.64 -5.84 4.94
CA GLY A 87 3.05 -6.13 5.21
C GLY A 87 3.54 -5.64 6.58
N MET A 88 2.90 -4.62 7.17
CA MET A 88 3.16 -4.21 8.55
C MET A 88 2.78 -5.29 9.57
N ASN A 89 1.84 -6.17 9.23
CA ASN A 89 1.26 -7.16 10.11
C ASN A 89 1.69 -8.61 9.83
N VAL A 90 2.12 -8.92 8.59
CA VAL A 90 2.55 -10.28 8.23
C VAL A 90 3.92 -10.59 8.84
N PRO A 91 4.06 -11.65 9.67
CA PRO A 91 5.33 -12.06 10.26
C PRO A 91 6.40 -12.42 9.20
N ASP A 92 7.68 -12.35 9.60
CA ASP A 92 8.82 -12.53 8.67
C ASP A 92 8.97 -13.93 8.09
N ASP A 93 8.38 -14.94 8.71
CA ASP A 93 8.35 -16.33 8.23
C ASP A 93 7.31 -16.57 7.11
N ARG A 94 6.54 -15.56 6.78
CA ARG A 94 5.49 -15.58 5.76
C ARG A 94 5.71 -14.51 4.70
N VAL A 95 5.05 -14.66 3.56
CA VAL A 95 5.10 -13.69 2.47
C VAL A 95 3.68 -13.28 2.09
N PRO A 96 3.40 -11.95 2.02
CA PRO A 96 2.14 -11.45 1.47
C PRO A 96 2.16 -11.54 -0.05
N LEU A 97 1.06 -11.98 -0.64
CA LEU A 97 0.86 -12.12 -2.07
C LEU A 97 -0.50 -11.56 -2.47
N LEU A 98 -0.53 -10.70 -3.47
CA LEU A 98 -1.80 -10.27 -4.06
C LEU A 98 -2.39 -11.45 -4.84
N LYS A 99 -3.56 -11.93 -4.43
CA LYS A 99 -4.24 -13.08 -5.04
C LYS A 99 -5.20 -12.64 -6.14
N SER A 100 -5.91 -11.53 -5.91
CA SER A 100 -6.87 -10.99 -6.87
C SER A 100 -7.00 -9.48 -6.69
N MET A 101 -7.16 -8.79 -7.80
CA MET A 101 -7.42 -7.37 -7.86
C MET A 101 -8.59 -7.12 -8.83
N GLN A 102 -9.63 -6.48 -8.33
CA GLN A 102 -10.72 -5.95 -9.15
C GLN A 102 -10.73 -4.43 -9.03
N VAL A 103 -10.79 -3.72 -10.14
CA VAL A 103 -10.81 -2.26 -10.19
C VAL A 103 -11.89 -1.81 -11.16
N ASP A 104 -12.85 -1.08 -10.65
CA ASP A 104 -13.91 -0.44 -11.41
C ASP A 104 -13.63 1.06 -11.55
N TYR A 105 -13.57 1.55 -12.77
CA TYR A 105 -13.28 2.95 -13.07
C TYR A 105 -14.60 3.72 -13.17
N LEU A 106 -14.86 4.57 -12.17
CA LEU A 106 -16.15 5.24 -12.00
C LEU A 106 -16.20 6.58 -12.73
N LYS A 107 -15.06 7.30 -12.73
CA LYS A 107 -14.96 8.64 -13.33
C LYS A 107 -13.50 9.01 -13.64
N ARG A 108 -13.33 10.07 -14.42
CA ARG A 108 -12.02 10.64 -14.69
C ARG A 108 -11.43 11.23 -13.40
N ALA A 109 -10.19 10.85 -13.07
CA ALA A 109 -9.45 11.42 -11.96
C ALA A 109 -9.00 12.86 -12.26
N LYS A 110 -8.99 13.71 -11.23
CA LYS A 110 -8.53 15.10 -11.28
C LYS A 110 -7.32 15.28 -10.38
N GLY A 111 -6.21 15.76 -10.96
CA GLY A 111 -4.98 16.05 -10.19
C GLY A 111 -4.31 14.80 -9.60
N ASP A 112 -3.68 14.99 -8.45
CA ASP A 112 -2.99 13.94 -7.71
C ASP A 112 -3.97 12.96 -7.05
N LEU A 113 -3.51 11.76 -6.72
CA LEU A 113 -4.33 10.75 -6.03
C LEU A 113 -3.72 10.35 -4.69
N ARG A 114 -4.59 10.00 -3.74
CA ARG A 114 -4.26 9.35 -2.49
C ARG A 114 -5.00 8.04 -2.35
N ALA A 115 -4.33 7.03 -1.82
CA ALA A 115 -4.94 5.77 -1.39
C ALA A 115 -4.77 5.61 0.11
N GLU A 116 -5.87 5.33 0.78
CA GLU A 116 -5.91 4.96 2.20
C GLU A 116 -6.38 3.53 2.33
N ALA A 117 -5.52 2.68 2.90
CA ALA A 117 -5.85 1.30 3.21
C ALA A 117 -5.84 1.08 4.72
N THR A 118 -6.76 0.26 5.23
CA THR A 118 -6.92 0.06 6.68
C THR A 118 -7.07 -1.42 7.04
N LEU A 119 -6.65 -1.78 8.27
CA LEU A 119 -6.90 -3.07 8.89
C LEU A 119 -7.38 -2.86 10.33
N ASP A 120 -8.51 -3.43 10.67
CA ASP A 120 -9.02 -3.43 12.04
C ASP A 120 -8.24 -4.38 12.96
N ALA A 121 -8.52 -4.34 14.25
CA ALA A 121 -7.82 -5.15 15.25
C ALA A 121 -8.02 -6.66 15.03
N VAL A 122 -9.21 -7.07 14.61
CA VAL A 122 -9.53 -8.48 14.35
C VAL A 122 -8.72 -9.02 13.18
N ALA A 123 -8.71 -8.28 12.08
CA ALA A 123 -7.91 -8.61 10.90
C ALA A 123 -6.41 -8.71 11.21
N ARG A 124 -5.89 -7.75 11.98
CA ARG A 124 -4.47 -7.72 12.38
C ARG A 124 -4.09 -8.92 13.25
N THR A 125 -4.92 -9.27 14.23
CA THR A 125 -4.73 -10.46 15.08
C THR A 125 -4.72 -11.72 14.22
N ARG A 126 -5.72 -11.89 13.36
CA ARG A 126 -5.80 -13.03 12.45
C ARG A 126 -4.57 -13.19 11.55
N ILE A 127 -4.09 -12.09 10.93
CA ILE A 127 -2.89 -12.09 10.08
C ILE A 127 -1.64 -12.55 10.85
N ARG A 128 -1.53 -12.18 12.13
CA ARG A 128 -0.38 -12.53 12.97
C ARG A 128 -0.40 -13.97 13.46
N GLU A 129 -1.56 -14.49 13.77
CA GLU A 129 -1.74 -15.83 14.39
C GLU A 129 -1.84 -16.94 13.36
N GLU A 130 -2.57 -16.74 12.26
CA GLU A 130 -2.77 -17.78 11.24
C GLU A 130 -1.51 -17.95 10.38
N GLU A 131 -1.01 -19.19 10.26
CA GLU A 131 0.16 -19.52 9.43
C GLU A 131 -0.06 -19.16 7.96
N LYS A 132 -1.28 -19.30 7.46
CA LYS A 132 -1.72 -18.95 6.11
C LYS A 132 -3.15 -18.45 6.13
N GLY A 133 -3.50 -17.55 5.25
CA GLY A 133 -4.86 -17.05 5.15
C GLY A 133 -5.05 -16.06 4.01
N GLU A 134 -6.24 -15.54 3.93
CA GLU A 134 -6.65 -14.57 2.90
C GLU A 134 -7.51 -13.47 3.51
N ILE A 135 -7.37 -12.25 2.98
CA ILE A 135 -8.18 -11.12 3.41
C ILE A 135 -8.41 -10.13 2.27
N VAL A 136 -9.60 -9.57 2.21
CA VAL A 136 -9.85 -8.37 1.41
C VAL A 136 -9.44 -7.17 2.26
N VAL A 137 -8.40 -6.45 1.82
CA VAL A 137 -7.95 -5.25 2.51
C VAL A 137 -8.76 -4.07 2.02
N PRO A 138 -9.51 -3.37 2.89
CA PRO A 138 -10.22 -2.15 2.52
C PRO A 138 -9.24 -1.08 2.04
N VAL A 139 -9.52 -0.51 0.87
CA VAL A 139 -8.74 0.61 0.32
C VAL A 139 -9.65 1.60 -0.39
N LYS A 140 -9.45 2.88 -0.10
CA LYS A 140 -10.15 4.00 -0.71
C LYS A 140 -9.16 4.86 -1.47
N VAL A 141 -9.44 5.14 -2.75
CA VAL A 141 -8.65 6.06 -3.57
C VAL A 141 -9.43 7.34 -3.81
N THR A 142 -8.83 8.49 -3.53
CA THR A 142 -9.42 9.80 -3.72
C THR A 142 -8.52 10.68 -4.58
N ASP A 143 -9.11 11.55 -5.37
CA ASP A 143 -8.42 12.57 -6.14
C ASP A 143 -8.37 13.94 -5.43
N GLU A 144 -7.76 14.95 -6.02
CA GLU A 144 -7.66 16.30 -5.43
C GLU A 144 -9.02 16.97 -5.20
N SER A 145 -10.08 16.56 -5.91
CA SER A 145 -11.43 17.05 -5.67
C SER A 145 -12.15 16.34 -4.52
N GLY A 146 -11.51 15.37 -3.87
CA GLY A 146 -12.09 14.55 -2.81
C GLY A 146 -12.99 13.41 -3.32
N GLU A 147 -13.10 13.26 -4.64
CA GLU A 147 -13.92 12.25 -5.29
C GLU A 147 -13.18 10.92 -5.42
N GLN A 148 -13.94 9.83 -5.52
CA GLN A 148 -13.40 8.50 -5.74
C GLN A 148 -13.43 8.15 -7.24
N PRO A 149 -12.30 8.23 -7.97
CA PRO A 149 -12.28 7.91 -9.39
C PRO A 149 -12.36 6.40 -9.65
N ILE A 150 -11.97 5.58 -8.68
CA ILE A 150 -12.05 4.12 -8.77
C ILE A 150 -12.67 3.51 -7.51
N GLN A 151 -13.28 2.36 -7.68
CA GLN A 151 -13.61 1.43 -6.61
C GLN A 151 -12.79 0.16 -6.82
N CYS A 152 -12.20 -0.38 -5.75
CA CYS A 152 -11.34 -1.54 -5.89
C CYS A 152 -11.52 -2.54 -4.74
N ARG A 153 -11.28 -3.81 -5.08
CA ARG A 153 -11.27 -4.94 -4.16
C ARG A 153 -9.91 -5.63 -4.27
N MET A 154 -9.12 -5.56 -3.20
CA MET A 154 -7.78 -6.11 -3.12
C MET A 154 -7.78 -7.35 -2.23
N LEU A 155 -7.80 -8.55 -2.82
CA LEU A 155 -7.71 -9.82 -2.10
C LEU A 155 -6.23 -10.20 -1.97
N TRP A 156 -5.76 -10.21 -0.74
CA TRP A 156 -4.42 -10.61 -0.36
C TRP A 156 -4.43 -11.97 0.33
N ALA A 157 -3.33 -12.72 0.14
CA ALA A 157 -3.03 -13.91 0.90
C ALA A 157 -1.69 -13.76 1.62
N TRP A 158 -1.50 -14.51 2.71
CA TRP A 158 -0.17 -14.73 3.31
C TRP A 158 0.06 -16.23 3.43
N VAL A 159 1.29 -16.64 3.11
CA VAL A 159 1.69 -18.04 3.11
C VAL A 159 3.09 -18.19 3.71
N PRO A 160 3.44 -19.35 4.30
CA PRO A 160 4.79 -19.61 4.76
C PRO A 160 5.83 -19.40 3.66
N LYS A 161 6.98 -18.83 4.00
CA LYS A 161 8.12 -18.77 3.07
C LYS A 161 8.64 -20.16 2.80
N PHE A 162 8.79 -20.50 1.53
CA PHE A 162 9.50 -21.71 1.16
C PHE A 162 10.95 -21.62 1.67
N ARG A 163 11.36 -22.51 2.54
CA ARG A 163 12.79 -22.70 2.84
C ARG A 163 13.44 -23.26 1.58
N ARG A 164 14.31 -22.47 0.96
CA ARG A 164 15.24 -22.96 -0.05
C ARG A 164 16.38 -23.70 0.64
#